data_b417b2021119711fff6c4f909e2d07e1
#
_entry.id   b417b2021119711fff6c4f909e2d07e1
#
_cell.length_a   1.000
_cell.length_b   1.000
_cell.length_c   1.000
_cell.angle_alpha   90.00
_cell.angle_beta   90.00
_cell.angle_gamma   90.00
#
_symmetry.space_group_name_H-M   'P 1'
#
loop_
_entity.id
_entity.type
_entity.pdbx_description
1 polymer ?
#
loop_
_entity_poly.entity_id
_entity_poly.type
_entity_poly.pdbx_seq_one_letter_code
_entity_poly.pdbx_strand_id
1 'polypeptide(L)'
;MRLRFALLFSILSFYTISGQETFTVNGVVQNFKPIHVFTNAHIILSPTSEIENGTLIIKGDKIIAVDTSLDIPSGAIIHDLKGDYIYPSFIDLYSDYGLQKAKKGQYSYRPQYESSRTGAYHWNEAIHPEIDASREFVTDKESATAYLKNGFGAVLSHVQDGILRGTGSLVLLSEKSEHENIILPKAANYFSFKKGVSKQKNPSSLMGSIALIRQTFLDAEWYSAQDNQTNLSYAAVNNNQELPNIFAVNDELDYSRVYKIANEFEIDFIIKGNGKEYSRIDEVAATEFPIIIPLNFPIL
;
A
#
# COMPACT_ATOMS: atom_id res chain seq x y z
N MET A 1 -34.50 66.68 -2.13
CA MET A 1 -35.03 65.58 -3.00
C MET A 1 -33.90 64.69 -3.53
N ARG A 2 -32.76 65.21 -3.98
CA ARG A 2 -31.64 64.42 -4.52
C ARG A 2 -30.94 63.46 -3.51
N LEU A 3 -30.86 63.84 -2.24
CA LEU A 3 -30.23 63.03 -1.19
C LEU A 3 -31.06 61.80 -0.77
N ARG A 4 -32.39 61.88 -0.81
CA ARG A 4 -33.30 60.77 -0.53
C ARG A 4 -33.32 59.70 -1.61
N PHE A 5 -33.08 60.09 -2.87
CA PHE A 5 -32.97 59.18 -4.00
C PHE A 5 -31.65 58.39 -4.00
N ALA A 6 -30.56 59.05 -3.57
CA ALA A 6 -29.26 58.41 -3.44
C ALA A 6 -29.27 57.33 -2.34
N LEU A 7 -29.97 57.62 -1.18
CA LEU A 7 -30.11 56.67 -0.10
C LEU A 7 -30.96 55.46 -0.47
N LEU A 8 -32.04 55.67 -1.26
CA LEU A 8 -32.90 54.57 -1.76
C LEU A 8 -32.16 53.69 -2.76
N PHE A 9 -31.32 54.24 -3.62
CA PHE A 9 -30.50 53.49 -4.56
C PHE A 9 -29.40 52.70 -3.89
N SER A 10 -28.80 53.24 -2.82
CA SER A 10 -27.81 52.53 -1.98
C SER A 10 -28.42 51.34 -1.23
N ILE A 11 -29.65 51.45 -0.76
CA ILE A 11 -30.35 50.34 -0.07
C ILE A 11 -30.75 49.24 -1.06
N LEU A 12 -31.14 49.59 -2.31
CA LEU A 12 -31.47 48.60 -3.36
C LEU A 12 -30.23 47.80 -3.83
N SER A 13 -29.02 48.40 -3.75
CA SER A 13 -27.78 47.75 -4.17
C SER A 13 -27.34 46.67 -3.18
N PHE A 14 -27.81 46.67 -1.93
CA PHE A 14 -27.49 45.65 -0.96
C PHE A 14 -28.29 44.35 -1.07
N TYR A 15 -29.42 44.36 -1.81
CA TYR A 15 -30.25 43.17 -1.97
C TYR A 15 -29.92 42.29 -3.20
N THR A 16 -28.96 42.66 -4.01
CA THR A 16 -28.62 41.92 -5.24
C THR A 16 -27.30 41.12 -5.19
N ILE A 17 -26.66 41.03 -4.01
CA ILE A 17 -25.49 40.18 -3.84
C ILE A 17 -25.95 38.85 -3.20
N SER A 18 -26.84 38.13 -3.83
CA SER A 18 -26.87 36.70 -3.71
C SER A 18 -25.88 36.18 -4.73
N GLY A 19 -24.65 35.88 -4.29
CA GLY A 19 -23.71 35.18 -5.14
C GLY A 19 -24.37 33.90 -5.64
N GLN A 20 -24.43 33.70 -6.95
CA GLN A 20 -24.80 32.41 -7.49
C GLN A 20 -23.83 31.39 -6.88
N GLU A 21 -24.35 30.35 -6.29
CA GLU A 21 -23.56 29.19 -5.95
C GLU A 21 -22.87 28.71 -7.24
N THR A 22 -21.59 28.98 -7.35
CA THR A 22 -20.77 28.61 -8.51
C THR A 22 -20.42 27.13 -8.54
N PHE A 23 -20.92 26.35 -7.60
CA PHE A 23 -20.78 24.91 -7.58
C PHE A 23 -21.99 24.29 -8.30
N THR A 24 -21.81 23.98 -9.57
CA THR A 24 -22.66 22.98 -10.20
C THR A 24 -22.45 21.69 -9.43
N VAL A 25 -23.47 21.24 -8.70
CA VAL A 25 -23.53 19.87 -8.21
C VAL A 25 -23.70 18.97 -9.44
N ASN A 26 -22.59 18.74 -10.14
CA ASN A 26 -22.53 17.82 -11.27
C ASN A 26 -22.51 16.41 -10.71
N GLY A 27 -23.63 15.77 -10.76
CA GLY A 27 -23.77 14.36 -10.51
C GLY A 27 -24.92 14.10 -9.52
N VAL A 28 -25.97 13.52 -10.03
CA VAL A 28 -26.86 12.72 -9.20
C VAL A 28 -25.97 11.62 -8.63
N VAL A 29 -25.65 11.67 -7.35
CA VAL A 29 -25.06 10.53 -6.65
C VAL A 29 -26.08 9.42 -6.79
N GLN A 30 -25.86 8.51 -7.71
CA GLN A 30 -26.68 7.32 -7.84
C GLN A 30 -26.39 6.46 -6.60
N ASN A 31 -27.18 6.68 -5.54
CA ASN A 31 -27.18 5.80 -4.37
C ASN A 31 -27.72 4.39 -4.68
N PHE A 32 -28.04 4.14 -5.95
CA PHE A 32 -28.47 2.83 -6.41
C PHE A 32 -27.25 1.91 -6.56
N LYS A 33 -27.06 1.07 -5.56
CA LYS A 33 -26.10 -0.04 -5.64
C LYS A 33 -26.83 -1.24 -6.24
N PRO A 34 -26.50 -1.68 -7.46
CA PRO A 34 -27.15 -2.84 -8.06
C PRO A 34 -26.89 -4.09 -7.21
N ILE A 35 -27.87 -4.97 -7.17
CA ILE A 35 -27.74 -6.29 -6.54
C ILE A 35 -27.41 -7.28 -7.66
N HIS A 36 -26.29 -7.94 -7.55
CA HIS A 36 -25.88 -9.03 -8.41
C HIS A 36 -26.04 -10.35 -7.68
N VAL A 37 -26.67 -11.32 -8.32
CA VAL A 37 -26.88 -12.67 -7.79
C VAL A 37 -26.25 -13.66 -8.74
N PHE A 38 -25.26 -14.40 -8.25
CA PHE A 38 -24.59 -15.46 -8.96
C PHE A 38 -25.17 -16.78 -8.49
N THR A 39 -25.80 -17.55 -9.41
CA THR A 39 -26.48 -18.81 -9.11
C THR A 39 -25.77 -19.97 -9.74
N ASN A 40 -26.06 -21.18 -9.27
CA ASN A 40 -25.52 -22.44 -9.79
C ASN A 40 -23.98 -22.44 -9.84
N ALA A 41 -23.33 -21.88 -8.81
CA ALA A 41 -21.90 -21.78 -8.70
C ALA A 41 -21.29 -22.82 -7.76
N HIS A 42 -20.08 -23.29 -8.05
CA HIS A 42 -19.25 -23.97 -7.07
C HIS A 42 -18.41 -22.92 -6.33
N ILE A 43 -18.78 -22.63 -5.07
CA ILE A 43 -18.19 -21.50 -4.32
C ILE A 43 -17.18 -22.01 -3.31
N ILE A 44 -15.90 -21.62 -3.49
CA ILE A 44 -14.82 -21.93 -2.56
C ILE A 44 -14.72 -20.80 -1.52
N LEU A 45 -15.04 -21.11 -0.27
CA LEU A 45 -14.99 -20.16 0.84
C LEU A 45 -13.61 -20.14 1.51
N SER A 46 -12.99 -21.33 1.63
CA SER A 46 -11.67 -21.50 2.23
C SER A 46 -11.04 -22.81 1.69
N PRO A 47 -9.77 -23.10 2.01
CA PRO A 47 -9.14 -24.37 1.59
C PRO A 47 -9.86 -25.63 2.08
N THR A 48 -10.75 -25.50 3.08
CA THR A 48 -11.47 -26.62 3.71
C THR A 48 -12.99 -26.49 3.66
N SER A 49 -13.50 -25.45 3.00
CA SER A 49 -14.96 -25.16 2.96
C SER A 49 -15.39 -24.71 1.58
N GLU A 50 -16.35 -25.41 1.01
CA GLU A 50 -16.94 -25.15 -0.29
C GLU A 50 -18.46 -25.34 -0.28
N ILE A 51 -19.14 -24.72 -1.21
CA ILE A 51 -20.58 -24.85 -1.42
C ILE A 51 -20.82 -25.26 -2.88
N GLU A 52 -21.32 -26.47 -3.10
CA GLU A 52 -21.79 -26.92 -4.42
C GLU A 52 -23.17 -26.33 -4.74
N ASN A 53 -23.37 -25.94 -6.00
CA ASN A 53 -24.62 -25.31 -6.46
C ASN A 53 -25.04 -24.11 -5.62
N GLY A 54 -24.06 -23.32 -5.16
CA GLY A 54 -24.29 -22.19 -4.30
C GLY A 54 -24.82 -20.96 -5.02
N THR A 55 -25.35 -20.05 -4.22
CA THR A 55 -25.78 -18.71 -4.63
C THR A 55 -25.01 -17.66 -3.84
N LEU A 56 -24.44 -16.68 -4.54
CA LEU A 56 -23.72 -15.52 -3.97
C LEU A 56 -24.49 -14.26 -4.32
N ILE A 57 -24.83 -13.47 -3.30
CA ILE A 57 -25.50 -12.17 -3.46
C ILE A 57 -24.54 -11.04 -3.10
N ILE A 58 -24.31 -10.14 -4.05
CA ILE A 58 -23.48 -8.94 -3.90
C ILE A 58 -24.32 -7.69 -4.09
N LYS A 59 -24.18 -6.72 -3.20
CA LYS A 59 -24.78 -5.39 -3.32
C LYS A 59 -23.69 -4.32 -3.28
N GLY A 60 -23.42 -3.74 -4.43
CA GLY A 60 -22.30 -2.79 -4.59
C GLY A 60 -20.96 -3.44 -4.30
N ASP A 61 -20.34 -3.06 -3.19
CA ASP A 61 -19.02 -3.49 -2.73
C ASP A 61 -19.03 -4.56 -1.62
N LYS A 62 -20.21 -5.11 -1.30
CA LYS A 62 -20.39 -6.04 -0.18
C LYS A 62 -21.06 -7.34 -0.59
N ILE A 63 -20.51 -8.44 -0.10
CA ILE A 63 -21.18 -9.72 -0.09
C ILE A 63 -22.31 -9.65 0.97
N ILE A 64 -23.55 -9.91 0.55
CA ILE A 64 -24.72 -9.87 1.40
C ILE A 64 -25.03 -11.24 1.99
N ALA A 65 -24.95 -12.28 1.13
CA ALA A 65 -25.21 -13.65 1.54
C ALA A 65 -24.52 -14.63 0.60
N VAL A 66 -24.19 -15.79 1.14
CA VAL A 66 -23.66 -16.96 0.42
C VAL A 66 -24.29 -18.20 1.05
N ASP A 67 -25.01 -19.00 0.25
CA ASP A 67 -25.57 -20.28 0.70
C ASP A 67 -26.00 -21.12 -0.51
N THR A 68 -26.42 -22.36 -0.28
CA THR A 68 -27.00 -23.27 -1.30
C THR A 68 -28.37 -22.80 -1.77
N SER A 69 -29.18 -22.20 -0.91
CA SER A 69 -30.53 -21.72 -1.21
C SER A 69 -30.77 -20.36 -0.57
N LEU A 70 -30.87 -19.35 -1.40
CA LEU A 70 -31.15 -17.97 -0.98
C LEU A 70 -32.32 -17.41 -1.76
N ASP A 71 -33.18 -16.64 -1.09
CA ASP A 71 -34.26 -15.88 -1.75
C ASP A 71 -33.61 -14.76 -2.59
N ILE A 72 -33.94 -14.77 -3.89
CA ILE A 72 -33.42 -13.75 -4.82
C ILE A 72 -34.18 -12.44 -4.64
N PRO A 73 -33.52 -11.34 -4.28
CA PRO A 73 -34.19 -10.04 -4.13
C PRO A 73 -34.81 -9.57 -5.45
N SER A 74 -35.99 -8.94 -5.36
CA SER A 74 -36.62 -8.36 -6.55
C SER A 74 -35.78 -7.27 -7.17
N GLY A 75 -35.64 -7.27 -8.50
CA GLY A 75 -34.82 -6.34 -9.26
C GLY A 75 -33.32 -6.64 -9.24
N ALA A 76 -32.91 -7.80 -8.76
CA ALA A 76 -31.51 -8.25 -8.86
C ALA A 76 -31.14 -8.67 -10.29
N ILE A 77 -29.87 -8.44 -10.64
CA ILE A 77 -29.26 -8.92 -11.89
C ILE A 77 -28.76 -10.34 -11.64
N ILE A 78 -29.33 -11.31 -12.31
CA ILE A 78 -29.00 -12.72 -12.11
C ILE A 78 -27.96 -13.17 -13.13
N HIS A 79 -26.90 -13.82 -12.63
CA HIS A 79 -25.84 -14.45 -13.39
C HIS A 79 -25.87 -15.97 -13.11
N ASP A 80 -26.32 -16.76 -14.08
CA ASP A 80 -26.28 -18.21 -13.98
C ASP A 80 -24.89 -18.70 -14.41
N LEU A 81 -24.11 -19.24 -13.48
CA LEU A 81 -22.75 -19.71 -13.70
C LEU A 81 -22.66 -21.16 -14.17
N LYS A 82 -23.77 -21.92 -14.20
CA LYS A 82 -23.86 -23.26 -14.79
C LYS A 82 -22.79 -24.25 -14.26
N GLY A 83 -22.40 -24.11 -13.01
CA GLY A 83 -21.39 -24.95 -12.35
C GLY A 83 -19.98 -24.38 -12.38
N ASP A 84 -19.77 -23.16 -12.91
CA ASP A 84 -18.46 -22.49 -12.84
C ASP A 84 -18.09 -22.16 -11.39
N TYR A 85 -16.79 -21.99 -11.15
CA TYR A 85 -16.23 -21.77 -9.82
C TYR A 85 -16.13 -20.30 -9.47
N ILE A 86 -16.42 -19.99 -8.20
CA ILE A 86 -16.13 -18.69 -7.58
C ILE A 86 -15.06 -18.90 -6.52
N TYR A 87 -13.97 -18.13 -6.61
CA TYR A 87 -12.89 -18.10 -5.64
C TYR A 87 -12.72 -16.70 -5.06
N PRO A 88 -12.23 -16.56 -3.81
CA PRO A 88 -11.66 -15.30 -3.36
C PRO A 88 -10.49 -14.90 -4.26
N SER A 89 -10.37 -13.62 -4.58
CA SER A 89 -9.22 -13.15 -5.37
C SER A 89 -7.92 -13.25 -4.58
N PHE A 90 -6.81 -13.45 -5.28
CA PHE A 90 -5.47 -13.32 -4.68
C PHE A 90 -5.14 -11.87 -4.37
N ILE A 91 -4.30 -11.66 -3.35
CA ILE A 91 -3.73 -10.38 -2.98
C ILE A 91 -2.20 -10.52 -3.05
N ASP A 92 -1.55 -9.72 -3.90
CA ASP A 92 -0.08 -9.66 -3.91
C ASP A 92 0.38 -8.71 -2.81
N LEU A 93 1.12 -9.24 -1.85
CA LEU A 93 1.61 -8.47 -0.69
C LEU A 93 2.92 -7.72 -0.93
N TYR A 94 3.51 -7.84 -2.14
CA TYR A 94 4.81 -7.24 -2.43
C TYR A 94 4.93 -6.79 -3.89
N SER A 95 4.25 -5.72 -4.23
CA SER A 95 4.16 -5.18 -5.59
C SER A 95 4.72 -3.75 -5.68
N ASP A 96 5.08 -3.33 -6.89
CA ASP A 96 5.36 -1.94 -7.27
C ASP A 96 4.31 -1.39 -8.26
N TYR A 97 3.15 -2.04 -8.33
CA TYR A 97 2.08 -1.67 -9.25
C TYR A 97 1.65 -0.21 -9.05
N GLY A 98 1.55 0.54 -10.15
CA GLY A 98 1.13 1.94 -10.14
C GLY A 98 2.15 2.91 -9.56
N LEU A 99 3.37 2.48 -9.25
CA LEU A 99 4.44 3.33 -8.73
C LEU A 99 5.60 3.45 -9.73
N GLN A 100 6.24 4.60 -9.71
CA GLN A 100 7.41 4.79 -10.56
C GLN A 100 8.60 3.99 -10.03
N LYS A 101 9.22 3.20 -10.93
CA LYS A 101 10.45 2.50 -10.59
C LYS A 101 11.60 3.47 -10.42
N ALA A 102 12.29 3.38 -9.29
CA ALA A 102 13.47 4.18 -9.02
C ALA A 102 14.56 3.94 -10.08
N LYS A 103 14.98 5.00 -10.75
CA LYS A 103 15.98 4.91 -11.84
C LYS A 103 17.39 5.14 -11.29
N LYS A 104 18.30 4.20 -11.55
CA LYS A 104 19.72 4.44 -11.30
C LYS A 104 20.20 5.60 -12.17
N GLY A 105 20.59 6.70 -11.55
CA GLY A 105 21.24 7.81 -12.25
C GLY A 105 22.65 7.40 -12.73
N GLN A 106 23.27 8.25 -13.57
CA GLN A 106 24.66 8.05 -13.97
C GLN A 106 25.59 8.02 -12.75
N TYR A 107 26.58 7.15 -12.78
CA TYR A 107 27.61 7.08 -11.74
C TYR A 107 28.37 8.41 -11.68
N SER A 108 28.35 9.05 -10.53
CA SER A 108 29.18 10.20 -10.24
C SER A 108 29.91 9.96 -8.92
N TYR A 109 31.17 10.43 -8.82
CA TYR A 109 31.88 10.43 -7.54
C TYR A 109 31.12 11.37 -6.59
N ARG A 110 30.65 10.84 -5.47
CA ARG A 110 30.08 11.65 -4.40
C ARG A 110 30.77 11.34 -3.08
N PRO A 111 30.96 12.34 -2.24
CA PRO A 111 31.39 12.13 -0.87
C PRO A 111 30.45 11.19 -0.14
N GLN A 112 30.98 10.54 0.89
CA GLN A 112 30.29 9.46 1.60
C GLN A 112 29.00 9.92 2.31
N TYR A 113 28.94 11.17 2.75
CA TYR A 113 27.88 11.72 3.60
C TYR A 113 27.08 12.86 2.97
N GLU A 114 27.42 13.33 1.78
CA GLU A 114 26.64 14.35 1.10
C GLU A 114 25.39 13.76 0.46
N SER A 115 24.23 14.33 0.81
CA SER A 115 22.94 13.98 0.20
C SER A 115 22.57 15.00 -0.88
N SER A 116 21.93 14.54 -1.94
CA SER A 116 21.25 15.40 -2.92
C SER A 116 19.87 15.87 -2.45
N ARG A 117 19.36 15.30 -1.36
CA ARG A 117 18.07 15.68 -0.79
C ARG A 117 18.21 16.96 0.01
N THR A 118 17.31 17.91 -0.24
CA THR A 118 17.20 19.15 0.50
C THR A 118 15.96 19.11 1.38
N GLY A 119 16.06 19.64 2.62
CA GLY A 119 14.97 19.66 3.59
C GLY A 119 15.28 18.87 4.86
N ALA A 120 14.28 18.74 5.72
CA ALA A 120 14.38 18.12 7.03
C ALA A 120 14.21 16.59 6.93
N TYR A 121 15.10 15.94 6.21
CA TYR A 121 15.11 14.48 6.00
C TYR A 121 16.35 13.84 6.60
N HIS A 122 16.33 12.50 6.68
CA HIS A 122 17.51 11.73 7.05
C HIS A 122 18.67 12.00 6.07
N TRP A 123 19.89 12.10 6.59
CA TRP A 123 21.09 12.42 5.80
C TRP A 123 21.45 11.36 4.75
N ASN A 124 21.08 10.10 4.99
CA ASN A 124 21.34 9.00 4.05
C ASN A 124 20.15 8.80 3.12
N GLU A 125 20.42 8.81 1.80
CA GLU A 125 19.41 8.71 0.74
C GLU A 125 18.73 7.33 0.66
N ALA A 126 19.27 6.29 1.30
CA ALA A 126 18.63 4.98 1.37
C ALA A 126 17.61 4.87 2.53
N ILE A 127 17.49 5.91 3.35
CA ILE A 127 16.55 5.99 4.48
C ILE A 127 15.49 7.02 4.14
N HIS A 128 14.32 6.57 3.76
CA HIS A 128 13.20 7.43 3.37
C HIS A 128 11.84 6.87 3.85
N PRO A 129 11.70 6.63 5.18
CA PRO A 129 10.46 6.12 5.76
C PRO A 129 9.27 7.07 5.61
N GLU A 130 9.50 8.33 5.26
CA GLU A 130 8.48 9.35 4.99
C GLU A 130 7.77 9.17 3.64
N ILE A 131 8.26 8.30 2.75
CA ILE A 131 7.58 8.00 1.49
C ILE A 131 6.25 7.30 1.79
N ASP A 132 5.20 7.79 1.16
CA ASP A 132 3.85 7.28 1.27
C ASP A 132 3.36 6.87 -0.13
N ALA A 133 3.25 5.58 -0.38
CA ALA A 133 2.89 5.05 -1.69
C ALA A 133 1.53 5.57 -2.19
N SER A 134 0.59 5.88 -1.28
CA SER A 134 -0.72 6.39 -1.67
C SER A 134 -0.66 7.75 -2.37
N ARG A 135 0.39 8.54 -2.12
CA ARG A 135 0.58 9.85 -2.74
C ARG A 135 1.25 9.79 -4.12
N GLU A 136 1.92 8.69 -4.40
CA GLU A 136 2.66 8.47 -5.65
C GLU A 136 1.94 7.50 -6.59
N PHE A 137 0.88 6.86 -6.10
CA PHE A 137 0.13 5.84 -6.83
C PHE A 137 -0.60 6.44 -8.04
N VAL A 138 -0.44 5.80 -9.20
CA VAL A 138 -1.14 6.11 -10.44
C VAL A 138 -1.70 4.80 -11.02
N THR A 139 -2.98 4.81 -11.37
CA THR A 139 -3.65 3.63 -11.94
C THR A 139 -3.04 3.28 -13.31
N ASP A 140 -2.52 2.06 -13.44
CA ASP A 140 -2.06 1.47 -14.70
C ASP A 140 -3.03 0.37 -15.15
N LYS A 141 -3.89 0.71 -16.11
CA LYS A 141 -4.95 -0.18 -16.61
C LYS A 141 -4.41 -1.44 -17.29
N GLU A 142 -3.30 -1.34 -17.98
CA GLU A 142 -2.71 -2.47 -18.70
C GLU A 142 -2.15 -3.49 -17.70
N SER A 143 -1.36 -3.05 -16.74
CA SER A 143 -0.86 -3.88 -15.66
C SER A 143 -1.99 -4.45 -14.79
N ALA A 144 -3.01 -3.65 -14.44
CA ALA A 144 -4.17 -4.12 -13.69
C ALA A 144 -4.88 -5.28 -14.41
N THR A 145 -5.10 -5.14 -15.74
CA THR A 145 -5.72 -6.20 -16.55
C THR A 145 -4.90 -7.48 -16.54
N ALA A 146 -3.57 -7.39 -16.57
CA ALA A 146 -2.68 -8.55 -16.51
C ALA A 146 -2.77 -9.28 -15.15
N TYR A 147 -2.80 -8.54 -14.04
CA TYR A 147 -3.02 -9.10 -12.71
C TYR A 147 -4.39 -9.78 -12.58
N LEU A 148 -5.46 -9.10 -13.01
CA LEU A 148 -6.83 -9.62 -12.96
C LEU A 148 -6.98 -10.94 -13.71
N LYS A 149 -6.35 -11.09 -14.90
CA LYS A 149 -6.33 -12.34 -15.67
C LYS A 149 -5.69 -13.51 -14.93
N ASN A 150 -4.80 -13.22 -13.97
CA ASN A 150 -4.15 -14.21 -13.12
C ASN A 150 -4.86 -14.38 -11.76
N GLY A 151 -6.05 -13.81 -11.58
CA GLY A 151 -6.88 -13.98 -10.38
C GLY A 151 -6.53 -13.04 -9.21
N PHE A 152 -5.66 -12.04 -9.41
CA PHE A 152 -5.39 -11.03 -8.38
C PHE A 152 -6.45 -9.92 -8.44
N GLY A 153 -7.06 -9.58 -7.29
CA GLY A 153 -8.05 -8.49 -7.18
C GLY A 153 -7.49 -7.22 -6.53
N ALA A 154 -6.43 -7.37 -5.74
CA ALA A 154 -5.77 -6.26 -5.04
C ALA A 154 -4.28 -6.53 -4.90
N VAL A 155 -3.51 -5.47 -4.69
CA VAL A 155 -2.08 -5.56 -4.41
C VAL A 155 -1.68 -4.60 -3.30
N LEU A 156 -0.66 -4.96 -2.53
CA LEU A 156 -0.01 -4.10 -1.57
C LEU A 156 1.21 -3.47 -2.24
N SER A 157 1.02 -2.25 -2.74
CA SER A 157 2.01 -1.55 -3.56
C SER A 157 2.89 -0.64 -2.73
N HIS A 158 4.22 -0.68 -2.95
CA HIS A 158 5.20 0.16 -2.26
C HIS A 158 6.39 0.49 -3.16
N VAL A 159 7.10 1.56 -2.83
CA VAL A 159 8.34 1.94 -3.52
C VAL A 159 9.45 0.94 -3.18
N GLN A 160 9.94 0.18 -4.16
CA GLN A 160 10.94 -0.88 -3.96
C GLN A 160 12.37 -0.34 -4.02
N ASP A 161 12.65 0.74 -3.31
CA ASP A 161 13.97 1.39 -3.27
C ASP A 161 14.41 1.69 -1.84
N GLY A 162 15.71 1.61 -1.57
CA GLY A 162 16.29 1.94 -0.28
C GLY A 162 16.22 0.84 0.78
N ILE A 163 16.67 1.20 1.98
CA ILE A 163 16.73 0.35 3.18
C ILE A 163 15.44 0.50 4.00
N LEU A 164 15.08 1.74 4.39
CA LEU A 164 13.74 2.07 4.89
C LEU A 164 12.98 2.71 3.73
N ARG A 165 11.92 2.06 3.27
CA ARG A 165 11.24 2.37 2.00
C ARG A 165 9.95 3.15 2.12
N GLY A 166 9.55 3.45 3.36
CA GLY A 166 8.27 4.09 3.65
C GLY A 166 7.11 3.12 3.68
N THR A 167 5.90 3.65 3.51
CA THR A 167 4.66 2.89 3.62
C THR A 167 4.13 2.46 2.27
N GLY A 168 3.60 1.24 2.22
CA GLY A 168 2.84 0.74 1.10
C GLY A 168 1.34 0.94 1.28
N SER A 169 0.61 0.90 0.16
CA SER A 169 -0.83 1.09 0.08
C SER A 169 -1.52 -0.14 -0.47
N LEU A 170 -2.64 -0.55 0.13
CA LEU A 170 -3.49 -1.59 -0.43
C LEU A 170 -4.39 -0.97 -1.49
N VAL A 171 -4.26 -1.43 -2.72
CA VAL A 171 -4.98 -0.89 -3.87
C VAL A 171 -5.72 -1.97 -4.65
N LEU A 172 -6.89 -1.62 -5.18
CA LEU A 172 -7.66 -2.46 -6.09
C LEU A 172 -7.03 -2.43 -7.48
N LEU A 173 -7.12 -3.56 -8.16
CA LEU A 173 -6.77 -3.69 -9.57
C LEU A 173 -8.02 -3.40 -10.41
N SER A 174 -8.34 -2.12 -10.62
CA SER A 174 -9.49 -1.70 -11.40
C SER A 174 -9.15 -0.52 -12.31
N GLU A 175 -10.05 -0.20 -13.25
CA GLU A 175 -9.89 0.93 -14.17
C GLU A 175 -10.38 2.26 -13.60
N LYS A 176 -10.74 2.29 -12.31
CA LYS A 176 -11.22 3.49 -11.63
C LYS A 176 -10.10 4.49 -11.37
N SER A 177 -10.48 5.66 -10.85
CA SER A 177 -9.53 6.67 -10.42
C SER A 177 -8.71 6.22 -9.18
N GLU A 178 -7.56 6.84 -8.96
CA GLU A 178 -6.62 6.48 -7.90
C GLU A 178 -7.27 6.43 -6.53
N HIS A 179 -8.06 7.48 -6.17
CA HIS A 179 -8.71 7.57 -4.87
C HIS A 179 -9.83 6.53 -4.65
N GLU A 180 -10.41 5.98 -5.73
CA GLU A 180 -11.38 4.89 -5.64
C GLU A 180 -10.70 3.53 -5.55
N ASN A 181 -9.46 3.43 -6.05
CA ASN A 181 -8.67 2.20 -6.02
C ASN A 181 -7.91 2.02 -4.70
N ILE A 182 -7.57 3.10 -3.99
CA ILE A 182 -6.86 3.01 -2.72
C ILE A 182 -7.84 2.58 -1.62
N ILE A 183 -7.69 1.32 -1.13
CA ILE A 183 -8.48 0.79 -0.01
C ILE A 183 -7.91 1.25 1.33
N LEU A 184 -6.58 1.13 1.48
CA LEU A 184 -5.87 1.46 2.70
C LEU A 184 -4.59 2.23 2.33
N PRO A 185 -4.55 3.55 2.61
CA PRO A 185 -3.42 4.39 2.21
C PRO A 185 -2.09 3.98 2.83
N LYS A 186 -2.10 3.57 4.10
CA LYS A 186 -0.93 3.09 4.81
C LYS A 186 -1.22 1.70 5.36
N ALA A 187 -0.71 0.68 4.70
CA ALA A 187 -1.02 -0.71 5.04
C ALA A 187 0.15 -1.44 5.72
N ALA A 188 1.38 -1.10 5.38
CA ALA A 188 2.59 -1.70 5.97
C ALA A 188 3.81 -0.80 5.75
N ASN A 189 4.85 -0.97 6.59
CA ASN A 189 6.18 -0.41 6.37
C ASN A 189 7.05 -1.42 5.60
N TYR A 190 7.98 -0.92 4.79
CA TYR A 190 8.86 -1.77 3.99
C TYR A 190 10.33 -1.51 4.25
N PHE A 191 11.08 -2.62 4.40
CA PHE A 191 12.50 -2.64 4.73
C PHE A 191 13.28 -3.57 3.82
N SER A 192 14.58 -3.31 3.69
CA SER A 192 15.53 -4.22 3.03
C SER A 192 16.96 -3.88 3.44
N PHE A 193 17.90 -4.80 3.23
CA PHE A 193 19.33 -4.48 3.35
C PHE A 193 19.92 -3.81 2.10
N LYS A 194 19.16 -3.70 1.02
CA LYS A 194 19.62 -3.05 -0.22
C LYS A 194 19.46 -1.55 -0.16
N LYS A 195 20.54 -0.81 -0.38
CA LYS A 195 20.51 0.67 -0.42
C LYS A 195 19.80 1.26 -1.64
N GLY A 196 19.41 0.43 -2.61
CA GLY A 196 18.69 0.88 -3.79
C GLY A 196 19.52 1.72 -4.77
N VAL A 197 18.89 2.79 -5.28
CA VAL A 197 19.51 3.68 -6.28
C VAL A 197 20.36 4.80 -5.67
N SER A 198 20.48 4.88 -4.34
CA SER A 198 21.31 5.90 -3.66
C SER A 198 22.72 5.93 -4.22
N LYS A 199 23.19 7.14 -4.52
CA LYS A 199 24.53 7.38 -5.07
C LYS A 199 25.58 7.55 -3.99
N GLN A 200 25.19 7.71 -2.73
CA GLN A 200 26.14 7.79 -1.61
C GLN A 200 26.96 6.51 -1.49
N LYS A 201 28.21 6.62 -1.06
CA LYS A 201 29.03 5.44 -0.81
C LYS A 201 28.55 4.63 0.38
N ASN A 202 28.01 5.28 1.41
CA ASN A 202 27.49 4.64 2.61
C ASN A 202 25.98 4.34 2.46
N PRO A 203 25.53 3.12 2.81
CA PRO A 203 26.31 1.95 3.15
C PRO A 203 26.91 1.28 1.90
N SER A 204 28.10 0.71 2.03
CA SER A 204 28.78 -0.04 0.97
C SER A 204 28.77 -1.56 1.18
N SER A 205 28.24 -2.00 2.31
CA SER A 205 28.20 -3.41 2.71
C SER A 205 26.92 -3.73 3.48
N LEU A 206 26.62 -5.03 3.59
CA LEU A 206 25.51 -5.52 4.42
C LEU A 206 25.64 -5.08 5.87
N MET A 207 26.85 -5.17 6.45
CA MET A 207 27.09 -4.71 7.83
C MET A 207 26.82 -3.21 7.98
N GLY A 208 27.17 -2.42 6.96
CA GLY A 208 26.84 -1.00 6.93
C GLY A 208 25.35 -0.74 6.86
N SER A 209 24.60 -1.56 6.12
CA SER A 209 23.13 -1.46 6.07
C SER A 209 22.49 -1.80 7.42
N ILE A 210 22.96 -2.86 8.09
CA ILE A 210 22.50 -3.23 9.44
C ILE A 210 22.82 -2.12 10.45
N ALA A 211 24.03 -1.57 10.43
CA ALA A 211 24.42 -0.47 11.30
C ALA A 211 23.57 0.78 11.06
N LEU A 212 23.27 1.09 9.80
CA LEU A 212 22.43 2.24 9.44
C LEU A 212 20.97 2.07 9.91
N ILE A 213 20.39 0.87 9.80
CA ILE A 213 19.04 0.58 10.35
C ILE A 213 19.04 0.81 11.86
N ARG A 214 20.00 0.22 12.58
CA ARG A 214 20.11 0.35 14.04
C ARG A 214 20.25 1.81 14.46
N GLN A 215 21.15 2.54 13.79
CA GLN A 215 21.34 3.95 14.06
C GLN A 215 20.05 4.76 13.80
N THR A 216 19.33 4.46 12.71
CA THR A 216 18.07 5.16 12.37
C THR A 216 17.01 4.93 13.45
N PHE A 217 16.87 3.72 14.00
CA PHE A 217 15.91 3.46 15.07
C PHE A 217 16.30 4.17 16.37
N LEU A 218 17.57 4.12 16.77
CA LEU A 218 18.06 4.85 17.95
C LEU A 218 17.89 6.37 17.81
N ASP A 219 18.19 6.90 16.62
CA ASP A 219 18.02 8.34 16.36
C ASP A 219 16.53 8.74 16.33
N ALA A 220 15.64 7.88 15.83
CA ALA A 220 14.20 8.12 15.85
C ALA A 220 13.63 8.06 17.28
N GLU A 221 14.10 7.14 18.11
CA GLU A 221 13.76 7.09 19.53
C GLU A 221 14.22 8.36 20.24
N TRP A 222 15.49 8.77 20.07
CA TRP A 222 16.00 10.00 20.61
C TRP A 222 15.21 11.21 20.13
N TYR A 223 14.85 11.27 18.84
CA TYR A 223 14.08 12.34 18.23
C TYR A 223 12.68 12.48 18.86
N SER A 224 12.06 11.39 19.30
CA SER A 224 10.74 11.44 19.95
C SER A 224 10.72 12.27 21.23
N ALA A 225 11.85 12.46 21.87
CA ALA A 225 12.04 13.25 23.08
C ALA A 225 12.45 14.71 22.80
N GLN A 226 12.51 15.14 21.50
CA GLN A 226 12.97 16.48 21.12
C GLN A 226 11.81 17.36 20.64
N ASP A 227 11.64 18.54 21.24
CA ASP A 227 10.55 19.47 20.87
C ASP A 227 10.93 20.49 19.79
N ASN A 228 12.23 20.68 19.50
CA ASN A 228 12.74 21.84 18.75
C ASN A 228 13.35 21.52 17.38
N GLN A 229 13.32 20.27 16.95
CA GLN A 229 13.89 19.87 15.67
C GLN A 229 12.83 19.24 14.78
N THR A 230 12.86 19.55 13.48
CA THR A 230 12.00 18.92 12.50
C THR A 230 12.82 17.95 11.66
N ASN A 231 12.45 16.65 11.70
CA ASN A 231 12.98 15.63 10.79
C ASN A 231 11.83 14.71 10.34
N LEU A 232 11.46 14.81 9.07
CA LEU A 232 10.33 14.09 8.50
C LEU A 232 10.56 12.58 8.47
N SER A 233 11.81 12.15 8.30
CA SER A 233 12.14 10.72 8.27
C SER A 233 12.02 10.10 9.67
N TYR A 234 12.55 10.71 10.72
CA TYR A 234 12.41 10.21 12.09
C TYR A 234 10.96 10.28 12.56
N ALA A 235 10.26 11.38 12.23
CA ALA A 235 8.83 11.48 12.52
C ALA A 235 8.02 10.35 11.87
N ALA A 236 8.36 9.97 10.62
CA ALA A 236 7.69 8.87 9.93
C ALA A 236 7.98 7.51 10.57
N VAL A 237 9.23 7.24 11.01
CA VAL A 237 9.56 6.02 11.76
C VAL A 237 8.68 5.91 13.00
N ASN A 238 8.59 7.00 13.80
CA ASN A 238 7.81 7.00 15.04
C ASN A 238 6.30 6.91 14.81
N ASN A 239 5.78 7.60 13.79
CA ASN A 239 4.33 7.63 13.51
C ASN A 239 3.79 6.35 12.88
N ASN A 240 4.66 5.52 12.28
CA ASN A 240 4.25 4.31 11.57
C ASN A 240 4.55 3.02 12.37
N GLN A 241 4.87 3.10 13.66
CA GLN A 241 5.24 1.95 14.51
C GLN A 241 4.13 0.89 14.63
N GLU A 242 2.87 1.32 14.60
CA GLU A 242 1.70 0.44 14.69
C GLU A 242 1.43 -0.37 13.40
N LEU A 243 2.08 -0.03 12.29
CA LEU A 243 1.88 -0.71 11.02
C LEU A 243 2.67 -2.02 10.98
N PRO A 244 2.15 -3.06 10.28
CA PRO A 244 2.94 -4.24 9.97
C PRO A 244 4.25 -3.89 9.27
N ASN A 245 5.35 -4.57 9.62
CA ASN A 245 6.67 -4.31 9.05
C ASN A 245 7.06 -5.46 8.12
N ILE A 246 7.24 -5.20 6.83
CA ILE A 246 7.65 -6.19 5.83
C ILE A 246 9.12 -5.99 5.49
N PHE A 247 9.94 -7.00 5.77
CA PHE A 247 11.37 -6.99 5.47
C PHE A 247 11.69 -7.89 4.29
N ALA A 248 12.17 -7.31 3.19
CA ALA A 248 12.59 -8.07 2.01
C ALA A 248 14.04 -8.56 2.16
N VAL A 249 14.21 -9.87 2.24
CA VAL A 249 15.50 -10.54 2.33
C VAL A 249 16.02 -10.92 0.93
N ASN A 250 17.33 -11.03 0.81
CA ASN A 250 18.00 -11.39 -0.46
C ASN A 250 18.73 -12.73 -0.38
N ASP A 251 19.00 -13.17 0.83
CA ASP A 251 19.79 -14.33 1.16
C ASP A 251 19.12 -15.06 2.33
N GLU A 252 19.25 -16.36 2.39
CA GLU A 252 18.68 -17.17 3.48
C GLU A 252 19.30 -16.88 4.86
N LEU A 253 20.53 -16.35 4.90
CA LEU A 253 21.16 -15.90 6.14
C LEU A 253 20.60 -14.56 6.64
N ASP A 254 19.88 -13.81 5.80
CA ASP A 254 19.28 -12.55 6.21
C ASP A 254 18.19 -12.74 7.27
N TYR A 255 17.53 -13.91 7.32
CA TYR A 255 16.56 -14.23 8.38
C TYR A 255 17.13 -14.07 9.77
N SER A 256 18.30 -14.68 10.04
CA SER A 256 18.96 -14.56 11.34
C SER A 256 19.45 -13.14 11.65
N ARG A 257 19.76 -12.34 10.60
CA ARG A 257 20.15 -10.93 10.74
C ARG A 257 18.96 -10.06 11.09
N VAL A 258 17.82 -10.26 10.42
CA VAL A 258 16.57 -9.56 10.75
C VAL A 258 16.09 -9.95 12.14
N TYR A 259 16.19 -11.24 12.52
CA TYR A 259 15.82 -11.72 13.85
C TYR A 259 16.58 -11.00 14.97
N LYS A 260 17.87 -10.73 14.78
CA LYS A 260 18.67 -9.95 15.75
C LYS A 260 18.20 -8.50 15.87
N ILE A 261 17.80 -7.86 14.74
CA ILE A 261 17.25 -6.50 14.75
C ILE A 261 15.87 -6.50 15.41
N ALA A 262 15.02 -7.48 15.09
CA ALA A 262 13.70 -7.66 15.68
C ALA A 262 13.76 -7.71 17.20
N ASN A 263 14.63 -8.58 17.75
CA ASN A 263 14.80 -8.73 19.18
C ASN A 263 15.44 -7.52 19.88
N GLU A 264 16.32 -6.80 19.18
CA GLU A 264 17.00 -5.62 19.73
C GLU A 264 16.06 -4.43 19.90
N PHE A 265 15.11 -4.27 18.96
CA PHE A 265 14.19 -3.11 18.92
C PHE A 265 12.74 -3.49 19.23
N GLU A 266 12.48 -4.74 19.60
CA GLU A 266 11.12 -5.27 19.90
C GLU A 266 10.14 -5.02 18.73
N ILE A 267 10.59 -5.25 17.49
CA ILE A 267 9.83 -5.05 16.27
C ILE A 267 9.42 -6.39 15.67
N ASP A 268 8.13 -6.58 15.42
CA ASP A 268 7.62 -7.71 14.67
C ASP A 268 7.78 -7.50 13.17
N PHE A 269 8.43 -8.46 12.49
CA PHE A 269 8.59 -8.45 11.05
C PHE A 269 7.85 -9.60 10.37
N ILE A 270 7.34 -9.31 9.18
CA ILE A 270 6.92 -10.28 8.18
C ILE A 270 8.03 -10.33 7.14
N ILE A 271 8.56 -11.52 6.84
CA ILE A 271 9.69 -11.63 5.91
C ILE A 271 9.19 -11.89 4.49
N LYS A 272 9.52 -11.03 3.56
CA LYS A 272 9.40 -11.33 2.14
C LYS A 272 10.64 -12.11 1.72
N GLY A 273 10.44 -13.41 1.51
CA GLY A 273 11.48 -14.36 1.20
C GLY A 273 12.11 -14.19 -0.19
N ASN A 274 13.17 -14.96 -0.44
CA ASN A 274 13.90 -14.96 -1.71
C ASN A 274 13.67 -16.21 -2.58
N GLY A 275 12.91 -17.20 -2.07
CA GLY A 275 12.61 -18.49 -2.73
C GLY A 275 13.67 -19.56 -2.54
N LYS A 276 14.66 -19.35 -1.64
CA LYS A 276 15.72 -20.32 -1.31
C LYS A 276 15.68 -20.78 0.15
N GLU A 277 14.60 -20.50 0.84
CA GLU A 277 14.40 -20.82 2.26
C GLU A 277 14.60 -22.30 2.57
N TYR A 278 14.32 -23.16 1.59
CA TYR A 278 14.48 -24.62 1.67
C TYR A 278 15.91 -25.06 1.97
N SER A 279 16.91 -24.23 1.62
CA SER A 279 18.32 -24.59 1.85
C SER A 279 18.72 -24.51 3.32
N ARG A 280 17.95 -23.78 4.16
CA ARG A 280 18.16 -23.57 5.60
C ARG A 280 16.83 -23.58 6.37
N ILE A 281 15.97 -24.52 6.01
CA ILE A 281 14.58 -24.53 6.49
C ILE A 281 14.47 -24.52 8.03
N ASP A 282 15.33 -25.27 8.71
CA ASP A 282 15.32 -25.35 10.18
C ASP A 282 15.71 -24.01 10.83
N GLU A 283 16.69 -23.30 10.26
CA GLU A 283 17.12 -22.00 10.76
C GLU A 283 16.07 -20.92 10.48
N VAL A 284 15.42 -20.99 9.31
CA VAL A 284 14.33 -20.08 8.94
C VAL A 284 13.12 -20.32 9.84
N ALA A 285 12.72 -21.56 10.02
CA ALA A 285 11.60 -21.93 10.91
C ALA A 285 11.84 -21.52 12.36
N ALA A 286 13.07 -21.61 12.85
CA ALA A 286 13.43 -21.19 14.20
C ALA A 286 13.26 -19.70 14.49
N THR A 287 13.11 -18.85 13.45
CA THR A 287 12.81 -17.41 13.63
C THR A 287 11.35 -17.13 13.92
N GLU A 288 10.45 -18.07 13.63
CA GLU A 288 8.99 -17.97 13.80
C GLU A 288 8.36 -16.77 13.04
N PHE A 289 9.07 -16.14 12.12
CA PHE A 289 8.53 -15.05 11.32
C PHE A 289 7.43 -15.53 10.36
N PRO A 290 6.32 -14.80 10.21
CA PRO A 290 5.46 -14.96 9.05
C PRO A 290 6.23 -14.69 7.75
N ILE A 291 6.02 -15.53 6.72
CA ILE A 291 6.79 -15.48 5.47
C ILE A 291 5.88 -15.27 4.27
N ILE A 292 6.19 -14.27 3.46
CA ILE A 292 5.66 -14.08 2.10
C ILE A 292 6.58 -14.85 1.15
N ILE A 293 6.14 -16.02 0.69
CA ILE A 293 6.92 -16.87 -0.22
C ILE A 293 6.74 -16.38 -1.65
N PRO A 294 7.83 -16.03 -2.38
CA PRO A 294 7.72 -15.67 -3.78
C PRO A 294 7.37 -16.92 -4.62
N LEU A 295 6.52 -16.74 -5.62
CA LEU A 295 6.11 -17.82 -6.53
C LEU A 295 7.15 -18.13 -7.63
N ASN A 296 8.37 -17.59 -7.49
CA ASN A 296 9.47 -17.86 -8.42
C ASN A 296 10.13 -19.19 -8.04
N PHE A 297 9.57 -20.26 -8.56
CA PHE A 297 10.19 -21.58 -8.38
C PHE A 297 11.52 -21.64 -9.15
N PRO A 298 12.58 -22.23 -8.56
CA PRO A 298 13.81 -22.48 -9.28
C PRO A 298 13.52 -23.35 -10.51
N ILE A 299 14.02 -22.93 -11.67
CA ILE A 299 14.03 -23.80 -12.86
C ILE A 299 15.03 -24.92 -12.53
N LEU A 300 14.51 -26.15 -12.45
CA LEU A 300 15.31 -27.35 -12.21
C LEU A 300 16.13 -27.69 -13.45
#